data_d802a324ddc3ad7248c5c83a1685d26d
#
_entry.id   d802a324ddc3ad7248c5c83a1685d26d
#
_cell.length_a   1.000
_cell.length_b   1.000
_cell.length_c   1.000
_cell.angle_alpha   90.00
_cell.angle_beta   90.00
_cell.angle_gamma   90.00
#
_symmetry.space_group_name_H-M   'P 1'
#
loop_
_entity.id
_entity.type
_entity.pdbx_description
1 polymer ?
#
loop_
_entity_poly.entity_id
_entity_poly.type
_entity_poly.pdbx_seq_one_letter_code
_entity_poly.pdbx_strand_id
1 'polypeptide(L)'
;MSRLLLAVAVACALVQHCPAQDWAKARLNNSPRHGEWVEIKSGDRTIKAFVVYPERKDKAPVVLVIHEIFGLSDWVRGLCDQLAENGIIAIAPDLLSGQTFSDPDGARKAISALPEPQIKADLDATSDYALKIPAGNGTLAVCGFCWGGGWVFQYANMNPKLKAAYSFYGTAPDEQAKVANIACPVYGFYAGNDEHVNVTIPTAQELMRRAGKKYEPVVYGGAGHGFMREGEKPDANEENRHARDEAWARWKTLLKQLP
;
A
#
# COMPACT_ATOMS: atom_id res chain seq x y z
N MET A 1 -53.55 -26.53 24.06
CA MET A 1 -52.86 -25.25 24.01
C MET A 1 -51.36 -25.49 24.00
N SER A 2 -50.76 -25.65 22.81
CA SER A 2 -49.32 -25.93 22.63
C SER A 2 -48.59 -24.58 22.42
N ARG A 3 -47.65 -24.27 23.31
CA ARG A 3 -46.77 -23.09 23.19
C ARG A 3 -45.55 -23.47 22.34
N LEU A 4 -45.47 -22.89 21.15
CA LEU A 4 -44.30 -22.95 20.26
C LEU A 4 -43.24 -22.01 20.78
N LEU A 5 -42.12 -22.51 21.28
CA LEU A 5 -40.94 -21.73 21.63
C LEU A 5 -40.13 -21.51 20.36
N LEU A 6 -40.09 -20.25 19.91
CA LEU A 6 -39.26 -19.83 18.79
C LEU A 6 -37.81 -19.59 19.33
N ALA A 7 -36.91 -20.47 18.98
CA ALA A 7 -35.48 -20.30 19.27
C ALA A 7 -34.86 -19.37 18.21
N VAL A 8 -34.48 -18.16 18.63
CA VAL A 8 -33.71 -17.23 17.80
C VAL A 8 -32.26 -17.66 17.88
N ALA A 9 -31.75 -18.24 16.79
CA ALA A 9 -30.31 -18.50 16.66
C ALA A 9 -29.59 -17.17 16.31
N VAL A 10 -28.88 -16.63 17.28
CA VAL A 10 -27.93 -15.54 17.05
C VAL A 10 -26.71 -16.14 16.36
N ALA A 11 -26.58 -15.90 15.07
CA ALA A 11 -25.36 -16.22 14.33
C ALA A 11 -24.26 -15.25 14.78
N CYS A 12 -23.41 -15.68 15.71
CA CYS A 12 -22.14 -15.05 15.97
C CYS A 12 -21.26 -15.21 14.74
N ALA A 13 -21.10 -14.16 13.95
CA ALA A 13 -20.07 -14.11 12.93
C ALA A 13 -18.71 -14.21 13.64
N LEU A 14 -18.10 -15.38 13.57
CA LEU A 14 -16.71 -15.58 14.00
C LEU A 14 -15.85 -14.73 13.07
N VAL A 15 -15.36 -13.59 13.60
CA VAL A 15 -14.26 -12.85 12.98
C VAL A 15 -13.07 -13.81 12.97
N GLN A 16 -12.78 -14.41 11.81
CA GLN A 16 -11.59 -15.21 11.63
C GLN A 16 -10.38 -14.30 11.81
N HIS A 17 -9.78 -14.35 12.99
CA HIS A 17 -8.48 -13.75 13.23
C HIS A 17 -7.47 -14.50 12.37
N CYS A 18 -6.80 -13.78 11.48
CA CYS A 18 -5.66 -14.29 10.72
C CYS A 18 -4.45 -14.38 11.67
N PRO A 19 -4.04 -15.58 12.14
CA PRO A 19 -2.93 -15.72 13.10
C PRO A 19 -1.61 -15.20 12.54
N ALA A 20 -1.50 -15.07 11.21
CA ALA A 20 -0.28 -14.71 10.51
C ALA A 20 0.21 -13.27 10.73
N GLN A 21 -0.56 -12.39 11.39
CA GLN A 21 -0.20 -10.98 11.59
C GLN A 21 -0.40 -10.47 13.03
N ASP A 22 -0.52 -11.35 14.03
CA ASP A 22 -0.69 -10.94 15.43
C ASP A 22 0.45 -10.04 15.92
N TRP A 23 1.66 -10.26 15.44
CA TRP A 23 2.82 -9.41 15.70
C TRP A 23 2.63 -7.97 15.18
N ALA A 24 2.05 -7.81 13.98
CA ALA A 24 1.77 -6.50 13.39
C ALA A 24 0.65 -5.79 14.16
N LYS A 25 -0.39 -6.53 14.55
CA LYS A 25 -1.47 -6.02 15.39
C LYS A 25 -0.97 -5.57 16.77
N ALA A 26 -0.12 -6.37 17.42
CA ALA A 26 0.45 -6.03 18.71
C ALA A 26 1.30 -4.75 18.63
N ARG A 27 2.10 -4.59 17.58
CA ARG A 27 2.88 -3.38 17.32
C ARG A 27 1.99 -2.15 17.11
N LEU A 28 0.94 -2.28 16.29
CA LEU A 28 0.00 -1.20 16.03
C LEU A 28 -0.75 -0.76 17.29
N ASN A 29 -1.19 -1.71 18.13
CA ASN A 29 -1.90 -1.42 19.38
C ASN A 29 -1.00 -0.71 20.42
N ASN A 30 0.31 -0.86 20.35
CA ASN A 30 1.28 -0.22 21.22
C ASN A 30 1.83 1.10 20.67
N SER A 31 1.38 1.52 19.49
CA SER A 31 1.81 2.78 18.90
C SER A 31 1.30 3.98 19.70
N PRO A 32 2.14 4.98 20.00
CA PRO A 32 1.70 6.23 20.64
C PRO A 32 1.06 7.21 19.65
N ARG A 33 1.15 6.94 18.33
CA ARG A 33 0.70 7.86 17.29
C ARG A 33 -0.80 7.81 17.07
N HIS A 34 -1.37 8.96 16.70
CA HIS A 34 -2.79 9.03 16.36
C HIS A 34 -3.06 8.36 15.02
N GLY A 35 -3.87 7.30 15.05
CA GLY A 35 -4.39 6.61 13.88
C GLY A 35 -5.92 6.55 13.92
N GLU A 36 -6.57 6.86 12.80
CA GLU A 36 -8.02 6.89 12.71
C GLU A 36 -8.54 6.30 11.40
N TRP A 37 -9.79 5.87 11.41
CA TRP A 37 -10.54 5.51 10.22
C TRP A 37 -11.36 6.71 9.75
N VAL A 38 -11.24 7.03 8.46
CA VAL A 38 -12.02 8.07 7.82
C VAL A 38 -12.91 7.48 6.74
N GLU A 39 -14.04 8.12 6.50
CA GLU A 39 -14.96 7.78 5.41
C GLU A 39 -14.83 8.81 4.28
N ILE A 40 -14.59 8.32 3.07
CA ILE A 40 -14.33 9.15 1.89
C ILE A 40 -15.38 8.84 0.83
N LYS A 41 -16.01 9.87 0.27
CA LYS A 41 -16.94 9.73 -0.86
C LYS A 41 -16.18 9.46 -2.14
N SER A 42 -16.56 8.37 -2.82
CA SER A 42 -16.01 7.94 -4.12
C SER A 42 -17.17 7.71 -5.08
N GLY A 43 -17.61 8.79 -5.77
CA GLY A 43 -18.87 8.77 -6.51
C GLY A 43 -20.06 8.49 -5.60
N ASP A 44 -20.88 7.51 -5.94
CA ASP A 44 -22.04 7.07 -5.15
C ASP A 44 -21.66 6.14 -3.98
N ARG A 45 -20.39 5.77 -3.87
CA ARG A 45 -19.87 4.88 -2.82
C ARG A 45 -19.23 5.69 -1.69
N THR A 46 -19.09 5.03 -0.55
CA THR A 46 -18.25 5.49 0.55
C THR A 46 -17.18 4.42 0.79
N ILE A 47 -15.91 4.81 0.77
CA ILE A 47 -14.79 3.95 1.11
C ILE A 47 -14.24 4.35 2.47
N LYS A 48 -13.71 3.39 3.20
CA LYS A 48 -12.95 3.65 4.42
C LYS A 48 -11.47 3.77 4.08
N ALA A 49 -10.77 4.63 4.79
CA ALA A 49 -9.31 4.69 4.73
C ALA A 49 -8.74 4.80 6.13
N PHE A 50 -7.58 4.19 6.36
CA PHE A 50 -6.85 4.32 7.62
C PHE A 50 -5.80 5.41 7.47
N VAL A 51 -5.82 6.39 8.38
CA VAL A 51 -4.90 7.52 8.38
C VAL A 51 -4.08 7.49 9.66
N VAL A 52 -2.77 7.74 9.56
CA VAL A 52 -1.89 7.89 10.73
C VAL A 52 -1.11 9.20 10.59
N TYR A 53 -1.04 9.92 11.69
CA TYR A 53 -0.40 11.24 11.76
C TYR A 53 0.93 11.16 12.53
N PRO A 54 1.97 11.87 12.05
CA PRO A 54 3.22 12.01 12.78
C PRO A 54 3.08 12.96 13.98
N GLU A 55 3.80 12.67 15.05
CA GLU A 55 3.93 13.55 16.22
C GLU A 55 4.87 14.72 15.93
N ARG A 56 4.34 15.74 15.22
CA ARG A 56 5.11 16.94 14.86
C ARG A 56 4.22 18.20 14.80
N LYS A 57 4.85 19.37 14.97
CA LYS A 57 4.15 20.66 14.91
C LYS A 57 3.97 21.18 13.49
N ASP A 58 4.94 20.88 12.62
CA ASP A 58 4.92 21.37 11.24
C ASP A 58 4.09 20.46 10.35
N LYS A 59 3.57 21.02 9.26
CA LYS A 59 2.85 20.27 8.24
C LYS A 59 3.75 19.19 7.60
N ALA A 60 3.16 18.05 7.29
CA ALA A 60 3.87 16.89 6.77
C ALA A 60 3.44 16.53 5.33
N PRO A 61 4.32 15.93 4.52
CA PRO A 61 3.92 15.30 3.27
C PRO A 61 3.00 14.11 3.54
N VAL A 62 2.14 13.79 2.56
CA VAL A 62 1.21 12.66 2.63
C VAL A 62 1.65 11.57 1.68
N VAL A 63 1.63 10.32 2.14
CA VAL A 63 1.83 9.12 1.31
C VAL A 63 0.53 8.32 1.28
N LEU A 64 -0.02 8.14 0.08
CA LEU A 64 -1.11 7.22 -0.19
C LEU A 64 -0.54 5.80 -0.31
N VAL A 65 -1.06 4.86 0.47
CA VAL A 65 -0.56 3.49 0.57
C VAL A 65 -1.54 2.54 -0.09
N ILE A 66 -1.13 1.86 -1.16
CA ILE A 66 -1.93 0.84 -1.84
C ILE A 66 -1.53 -0.54 -1.29
N HIS A 67 -2.48 -1.23 -0.67
CA HIS A 67 -2.25 -2.51 0.01
C HIS A 67 -1.89 -3.66 -0.95
N GLU A 68 -1.43 -4.77 -0.40
CA GLU A 68 -1.21 -6.05 -1.11
C GLU A 68 -2.55 -6.72 -1.49
N ILE A 69 -2.47 -7.88 -2.13
CA ILE A 69 -3.65 -8.73 -2.42
C ILE A 69 -4.47 -9.06 -1.17
N PHE A 70 -3.85 -9.06 0.00
CA PHE A 70 -4.47 -9.46 1.28
C PHE A 70 -5.42 -8.40 1.89
N GLY A 71 -5.58 -7.25 1.23
CA GLY A 71 -6.42 -6.15 1.71
C GLY A 71 -5.69 -5.23 2.70
N LEU A 72 -6.44 -4.35 3.35
CA LEU A 72 -5.92 -3.41 4.35
C LEU A 72 -5.67 -4.12 5.69
N SER A 73 -4.66 -4.98 5.70
CA SER A 73 -4.28 -5.83 6.82
C SER A 73 -3.62 -5.06 7.98
N ASP A 74 -3.42 -5.72 9.11
CA ASP A 74 -2.72 -5.15 10.27
C ASP A 74 -1.29 -4.73 9.92
N TRP A 75 -0.60 -5.47 9.04
CA TRP A 75 0.72 -5.09 8.56
C TRP A 75 0.70 -3.77 7.77
N VAL A 76 -0.25 -3.59 6.84
CA VAL A 76 -0.36 -2.34 6.08
C VAL A 76 -0.66 -1.15 6.99
N ARG A 77 -1.54 -1.33 7.98
CA ARG A 77 -1.81 -0.29 9.00
C ARG A 77 -0.58 0.00 9.86
N GLY A 78 0.17 -1.04 10.24
CA GLY A 78 1.44 -0.92 10.95
C GLY A 78 2.52 -0.22 10.12
N LEU A 79 2.52 -0.41 8.79
CA LEU A 79 3.38 0.33 7.87
C LEU A 79 3.02 1.82 7.82
N CYS A 80 1.72 2.16 7.81
CA CYS A 80 1.27 3.54 7.91
C CYS A 80 1.79 4.20 9.21
N ASP A 81 1.77 3.46 10.31
CA ASP A 81 2.33 3.90 11.58
C ASP A 81 3.85 4.12 11.51
N GLN A 82 4.61 3.23 10.84
CA GLN A 82 6.04 3.42 10.61
C GLN A 82 6.36 4.63 9.73
N LEU A 83 5.52 4.93 8.73
CA LEU A 83 5.64 6.15 7.93
C LEU A 83 5.44 7.40 8.81
N ALA A 84 4.44 7.35 9.69
CA ALA A 84 4.17 8.46 10.62
C ALA A 84 5.32 8.65 11.63
N GLU A 85 5.95 7.57 12.11
CA GLU A 85 7.18 7.66 12.91
C GLU A 85 8.30 8.44 12.19
N ASN A 86 8.33 8.38 10.86
CA ASN A 86 9.31 9.07 10.04
C ASN A 86 8.81 10.44 9.52
N GLY A 87 7.79 11.02 10.13
CA GLY A 87 7.32 12.38 9.85
C GLY A 87 6.38 12.51 8.66
N ILE A 88 5.78 11.42 8.18
CA ILE A 88 4.91 11.36 7.02
C ILE A 88 3.46 11.09 7.48
N ILE A 89 2.48 11.81 6.96
CA ILE A 89 1.09 11.40 7.08
C ILE A 89 0.87 10.24 6.11
N ALA A 90 0.41 9.09 6.61
CA ALA A 90 0.09 7.94 5.78
C ALA A 90 -1.42 7.75 5.68
N ILE A 91 -1.94 7.51 4.48
CA ILE A 91 -3.35 7.21 4.24
C ILE A 91 -3.48 5.97 3.35
N ALA A 92 -4.20 4.97 3.82
CA ALA A 92 -4.41 3.70 3.13
C ALA A 92 -5.91 3.45 2.90
N PRO A 93 -6.42 3.54 1.65
CA PRO A 93 -7.79 3.17 1.34
C PRO A 93 -8.01 1.67 1.44
N ASP A 94 -9.17 1.28 1.95
CA ASP A 94 -9.64 -0.09 1.98
C ASP A 94 -10.36 -0.44 0.67
N LEU A 95 -9.58 -0.85 -0.33
CA LEU A 95 -10.10 -1.16 -1.66
C LEU A 95 -10.93 -2.45 -1.69
N LEU A 96 -10.84 -3.29 -0.65
CA LEU A 96 -11.59 -4.55 -0.52
C LEU A 96 -12.79 -4.45 0.44
N SER A 97 -13.19 -3.22 0.84
CA SER A 97 -14.41 -2.97 1.63
C SER A 97 -14.49 -3.78 2.92
N GLY A 98 -13.42 -3.81 3.71
CA GLY A 98 -13.31 -4.49 5.00
C GLY A 98 -12.86 -5.95 4.91
N GLN A 99 -12.66 -6.48 3.70
CA GLN A 99 -12.20 -7.86 3.56
C GLN A 99 -10.67 -7.93 3.68
N THR A 100 -10.21 -8.87 4.49
CA THR A 100 -8.80 -9.26 4.59
C THR A 100 -8.67 -10.76 4.42
N PHE A 101 -7.57 -11.18 3.80
CA PHE A 101 -7.34 -12.57 3.45
C PHE A 101 -6.05 -13.08 4.08
N SER A 102 -6.04 -14.37 4.47
CA SER A 102 -4.84 -15.11 4.86
C SER A 102 -4.38 -16.08 3.78
N ASP A 103 -5.30 -16.51 2.92
CA ASP A 103 -4.99 -17.40 1.81
C ASP A 103 -4.80 -16.61 0.50
N PRO A 104 -3.76 -16.94 -0.29
CA PRO A 104 -3.47 -16.22 -1.53
C PRO A 104 -4.52 -16.38 -2.63
N ASP A 105 -5.23 -17.51 -2.69
CA ASP A 105 -6.16 -17.79 -3.79
C ASP A 105 -7.45 -17.00 -3.63
N GLY A 106 -8.02 -16.96 -2.41
CA GLY A 106 -9.14 -16.09 -2.07
C GLY A 106 -8.79 -14.61 -2.28
N ALA A 107 -7.59 -14.21 -1.86
CA ALA A 107 -7.08 -12.87 -2.05
C ALA A 107 -6.99 -12.48 -3.54
N ARG A 108 -6.37 -13.34 -4.39
CA ARG A 108 -6.27 -13.10 -5.84
C ARG A 108 -7.64 -13.00 -6.49
N LYS A 109 -8.58 -13.89 -6.12
CA LYS A 109 -9.94 -13.83 -6.62
C LYS A 109 -10.63 -12.52 -6.28
N ALA A 110 -10.48 -12.04 -5.05
CA ALA A 110 -11.08 -10.79 -4.59
C ALA A 110 -10.55 -9.58 -5.37
N ILE A 111 -9.22 -9.43 -5.50
CA ILE A 111 -8.65 -8.30 -6.24
C ILE A 111 -8.93 -8.37 -7.75
N SER A 112 -8.98 -9.58 -8.34
CA SER A 112 -9.32 -9.75 -9.76
C SER A 112 -10.77 -9.41 -10.08
N ALA A 113 -11.64 -9.38 -9.08
CA ALA A 113 -13.04 -8.98 -9.21
C ALA A 113 -13.23 -7.45 -9.13
N LEU A 114 -12.20 -6.69 -8.72
CA LEU A 114 -12.28 -5.23 -8.63
C LEU A 114 -12.18 -4.60 -10.02
N PRO A 115 -13.19 -3.81 -10.46
CA PRO A 115 -13.09 -3.09 -11.71
C PRO A 115 -12.01 -1.99 -11.64
N GLU A 116 -11.13 -1.91 -12.64
CA GLU A 116 -10.10 -0.85 -12.71
C GLU A 116 -10.66 0.57 -12.56
N PRO A 117 -11.82 0.93 -13.19
CA PRO A 117 -12.41 2.26 -13.01
C PRO A 117 -12.78 2.55 -11.54
N GLN A 118 -13.22 1.52 -10.80
CA GLN A 118 -13.53 1.66 -9.38
C GLN A 118 -12.27 1.90 -8.55
N ILE A 119 -11.20 1.12 -8.79
CA ILE A 119 -9.92 1.30 -8.09
C ILE A 119 -9.40 2.71 -8.34
N LYS A 120 -9.42 3.16 -9.60
CA LYS A 120 -9.02 4.53 -9.96
C LYS A 120 -9.85 5.57 -9.19
N ALA A 121 -11.18 5.45 -9.20
CA ALA A 121 -12.06 6.40 -8.51
C ALA A 121 -11.80 6.45 -7.00
N ASP A 122 -11.56 5.29 -6.37
CA ASP A 122 -11.27 5.19 -4.96
C ASP A 122 -9.89 5.80 -4.61
N LEU A 123 -8.87 5.61 -5.47
CA LEU A 123 -7.56 6.24 -5.32
C LEU A 123 -7.63 7.76 -5.55
N ASP A 124 -8.40 8.23 -6.53
CA ASP A 124 -8.61 9.66 -6.78
C ASP A 124 -9.32 10.35 -5.59
N ALA A 125 -10.38 9.75 -5.08
CA ALA A 125 -11.10 10.25 -3.92
C ALA A 125 -10.19 10.31 -2.68
N THR A 126 -9.36 9.27 -2.47
CA THR A 126 -8.38 9.24 -1.38
C THR A 126 -7.30 10.30 -1.55
N SER A 127 -6.81 10.50 -2.78
CA SER A 127 -5.83 11.53 -3.13
C SER A 127 -6.36 12.94 -2.86
N ASP A 128 -7.60 13.20 -3.28
CA ASP A 128 -8.25 14.50 -3.06
C ASP A 128 -8.54 14.76 -1.57
N TYR A 129 -8.85 13.73 -0.80
CA TYR A 129 -8.95 13.81 0.65
C TYR A 129 -7.59 14.10 1.29
N ALA A 130 -6.56 13.35 0.88
CA ALA A 130 -5.18 13.48 1.36
C ALA A 130 -4.64 14.91 1.20
N LEU A 131 -4.88 15.53 0.04
CA LEU A 131 -4.46 16.90 -0.25
C LEU A 131 -5.18 17.97 0.58
N LYS A 132 -6.33 17.62 1.19
CA LYS A 132 -7.13 18.50 2.04
C LYS A 132 -6.88 18.29 3.53
N ILE A 133 -6.06 17.32 3.93
CA ILE A 133 -5.71 17.08 5.34
C ILE A 133 -5.07 18.35 5.91
N PRO A 134 -5.62 18.97 6.99
CA PRO A 134 -5.10 20.24 7.51
C PRO A 134 -3.65 20.18 7.97
N ALA A 135 -3.20 19.02 8.48
CA ALA A 135 -1.82 18.75 8.88
C ALA A 135 -0.89 18.46 7.69
N GLY A 136 -1.42 18.34 6.47
CA GLY A 136 -0.65 18.10 5.26
C GLY A 136 -0.04 19.38 4.71
N ASN A 137 1.16 19.28 4.10
CA ASN A 137 1.85 20.40 3.45
C ASN A 137 1.48 20.56 1.96
N GLY A 138 0.53 19.77 1.45
CA GLY A 138 0.13 19.77 0.03
C GLY A 138 0.98 18.87 -0.85
N THR A 139 2.01 18.21 -0.31
CA THR A 139 2.81 17.19 -1.02
C THR A 139 2.12 15.85 -0.92
N LEU A 140 1.91 15.20 -2.08
CA LEU A 140 1.34 13.86 -2.15
C LEU A 140 2.31 12.92 -2.90
N ALA A 141 2.60 11.78 -2.30
CA ALA A 141 3.29 10.66 -2.95
C ALA A 141 2.43 9.39 -2.85
N VAL A 142 2.76 8.37 -3.62
CA VAL A 142 2.10 7.06 -3.57
C VAL A 142 3.11 5.96 -3.32
N CYS A 143 2.76 4.98 -2.52
CA CYS A 143 3.46 3.71 -2.44
C CYS A 143 2.48 2.55 -2.56
N GLY A 144 2.99 1.37 -2.92
CA GLY A 144 2.17 0.17 -2.98
C GLY A 144 3.03 -1.09 -3.02
N PHE A 145 2.42 -2.19 -2.62
CA PHE A 145 3.08 -3.46 -2.37
C PHE A 145 2.45 -4.57 -3.17
N CYS A 146 3.24 -5.46 -3.80
CA CYS A 146 2.73 -6.56 -4.60
C CYS A 146 1.79 -6.07 -5.71
N TRP A 147 0.54 -6.48 -5.71
CA TRP A 147 -0.51 -5.94 -6.57
C TRP A 147 -0.60 -4.41 -6.49
N GLY A 148 -0.58 -3.85 -5.28
CA GLY A 148 -0.53 -2.40 -5.06
C GLY A 148 0.71 -1.75 -5.66
N GLY A 149 1.85 -2.46 -5.70
CA GLY A 149 3.06 -1.99 -6.37
C GLY A 149 2.89 -1.85 -7.89
N GLY A 150 2.15 -2.76 -8.54
CA GLY A 150 1.74 -2.61 -9.94
C GLY A 150 0.82 -1.40 -10.15
N TRP A 151 -0.12 -1.19 -9.24
CA TRP A 151 -1.01 -0.03 -9.27
C TRP A 151 -0.29 1.31 -9.08
N VAL A 152 0.85 1.33 -8.43
CA VAL A 152 1.67 2.55 -8.32
C VAL A 152 2.02 3.14 -9.69
N PHE A 153 2.45 2.31 -10.64
CA PHE A 153 2.76 2.79 -12.00
C PHE A 153 1.50 3.28 -12.71
N GLN A 154 0.41 2.50 -12.64
CA GLN A 154 -0.85 2.86 -13.26
C GLN A 154 -1.36 4.19 -12.70
N TYR A 155 -1.36 4.33 -11.37
CA TYR A 155 -1.84 5.53 -10.73
C TYR A 155 -0.92 6.74 -10.96
N ALA A 156 0.39 6.56 -11.00
CA ALA A 156 1.33 7.62 -11.36
C ALA A 156 1.13 8.13 -12.80
N ASN A 157 0.70 7.24 -13.72
CA ASN A 157 0.35 7.62 -15.10
C ASN A 157 -1.01 8.35 -15.19
N MET A 158 -1.87 8.21 -14.19
CA MET A 158 -3.22 8.81 -14.15
C MET A 158 -3.28 10.10 -13.31
N ASN A 159 -2.38 10.26 -12.32
CA ASN A 159 -2.43 11.36 -11.35
C ASN A 159 -1.17 12.24 -11.42
N PRO A 160 -1.21 13.37 -12.14
CA PRO A 160 -0.06 14.28 -12.27
C PRO A 160 0.26 15.07 -11.00
N LYS A 161 -0.58 15.01 -9.97
CA LYS A 161 -0.35 15.72 -8.68
C LYS A 161 0.72 15.04 -7.83
N LEU A 162 1.04 13.77 -8.11
CA LEU A 162 2.03 13.00 -7.35
C LEU A 162 3.44 13.60 -7.48
N LYS A 163 4.17 13.65 -6.36
CA LYS A 163 5.57 14.13 -6.30
C LYS A 163 6.59 13.00 -6.31
N ALA A 164 6.19 11.79 -5.92
CA ALA A 164 6.99 10.57 -6.03
C ALA A 164 6.08 9.33 -6.02
N ALA A 165 6.58 8.23 -6.58
CA ALA A 165 5.90 6.95 -6.60
C ALA A 165 6.88 5.83 -6.20
N TYR A 166 6.48 4.95 -5.25
CA TYR A 166 7.31 3.91 -4.67
C TYR A 166 6.67 2.54 -4.89
N SER A 167 7.18 1.76 -5.82
CA SER A 167 6.67 0.42 -6.16
C SER A 167 7.50 -0.66 -5.48
N PHE A 168 6.88 -1.42 -4.58
CA PHE A 168 7.50 -2.55 -3.89
C PHE A 168 7.02 -3.86 -4.52
N TYR A 169 7.95 -4.62 -5.10
CA TYR A 169 7.74 -5.92 -5.74
C TYR A 169 6.44 -6.00 -6.55
N GLY A 170 6.11 -4.91 -7.24
CA GLY A 170 4.98 -4.82 -8.16
C GLY A 170 5.41 -5.02 -9.60
N THR A 171 4.55 -5.62 -10.40
CA THR A 171 4.77 -5.77 -11.84
C THR A 171 4.91 -4.40 -12.50
N ALA A 172 6.01 -4.20 -13.21
CA ALA A 172 6.28 -2.95 -13.92
C ALA A 172 5.59 -2.90 -15.30
N PRO A 173 5.35 -1.71 -15.87
CA PRO A 173 4.63 -1.56 -17.13
C PRO A 173 5.39 -2.13 -18.34
N ASP A 174 4.64 -2.65 -19.31
CA ASP A 174 5.11 -3.30 -20.53
C ASP A 174 4.73 -2.56 -21.83
N GLU A 175 4.01 -1.43 -21.71
CA GLU A 175 3.54 -0.64 -22.85
C GLU A 175 3.83 0.85 -22.65
N GLN A 176 4.14 1.56 -23.78
CA GLN A 176 4.46 2.99 -23.77
C GLN A 176 3.33 3.86 -23.20
N ALA A 177 2.07 3.51 -23.49
CA ALA A 177 0.90 4.24 -23.01
C ALA A 177 0.79 4.23 -21.48
N LYS A 178 1.30 3.18 -20.82
CA LYS A 178 1.27 3.01 -19.35
C LYS A 178 2.29 3.88 -18.62
N VAL A 179 3.21 4.56 -19.33
CA VAL A 179 4.24 5.42 -18.74
C VAL A 179 4.20 6.85 -19.27
N ALA A 180 3.44 7.11 -20.33
CA ALA A 180 3.50 8.35 -21.11
C ALA A 180 3.21 9.60 -20.26
N ASN A 181 2.27 9.53 -19.33
CA ASN A 181 1.80 10.66 -18.51
C ASN A 181 2.43 10.71 -17.12
N ILE A 182 3.30 9.78 -16.74
CA ILE A 182 3.97 9.81 -15.44
C ILE A 182 4.72 11.14 -15.29
N ALA A 183 4.39 11.92 -14.25
CA ALA A 183 4.94 13.25 -14.03
C ALA A 183 5.95 13.32 -12.86
N CYS A 184 6.08 12.24 -12.09
CA CYS A 184 6.96 12.18 -10.93
C CYS A 184 8.02 11.08 -11.09
N PRO A 185 9.12 11.10 -10.32
CA PRO A 185 10.06 9.98 -10.26
C PRO A 185 9.37 8.73 -9.69
N VAL A 186 9.72 7.57 -10.26
CA VAL A 186 9.29 6.26 -9.78
C VAL A 186 10.50 5.52 -9.23
N TYR A 187 10.37 4.99 -8.02
CA TYR A 187 11.40 4.21 -7.34
C TYR A 187 10.90 2.78 -7.14
N GLY A 188 11.63 1.81 -7.69
CA GLY A 188 11.31 0.39 -7.58
C GLY A 188 12.13 -0.29 -6.48
N PHE A 189 11.50 -1.23 -5.77
CA PHE A 189 12.10 -2.05 -4.71
C PHE A 189 11.75 -3.51 -4.97
N TYR A 190 12.69 -4.29 -5.46
CA TYR A 190 12.43 -5.62 -6.01
C TYR A 190 13.19 -6.71 -5.26
N ALA A 191 12.56 -7.88 -5.12
CA ALA A 191 13.17 -9.05 -4.49
C ALA A 191 14.03 -9.82 -5.48
N GLY A 192 15.23 -10.25 -5.09
CA GLY A 192 16.16 -10.99 -5.96
C GLY A 192 15.59 -12.33 -6.45
N ASN A 193 14.83 -13.02 -5.60
CA ASN A 193 14.20 -14.31 -5.90
C ASN A 193 12.72 -14.16 -6.35
N ASP A 194 12.43 -13.16 -7.18
CA ASP A 194 11.09 -12.89 -7.72
C ASP A 194 11.16 -12.77 -9.25
N GLU A 195 11.43 -13.88 -9.92
CA GLU A 195 11.58 -13.90 -11.38
C GLU A 195 10.36 -13.36 -12.12
N HIS A 196 9.14 -13.67 -11.61
CA HIS A 196 7.89 -13.23 -12.23
C HIS A 196 7.78 -11.70 -12.32
N VAL A 197 8.21 -10.99 -11.29
CA VAL A 197 8.23 -9.52 -11.27
C VAL A 197 9.46 -8.97 -11.99
N ASN A 198 10.63 -9.55 -11.72
CA ASN A 198 11.91 -9.01 -12.19
C ASN A 198 12.05 -9.02 -13.71
N VAL A 199 11.41 -9.97 -14.41
CA VAL A 199 11.41 -10.03 -15.89
C VAL A 199 10.77 -8.77 -16.52
N THR A 200 9.93 -8.02 -15.77
CA THR A 200 9.27 -6.80 -16.26
C THR A 200 10.14 -5.55 -16.14
N ILE A 201 11.17 -5.56 -15.30
CA ILE A 201 12.00 -4.40 -14.99
C ILE A 201 12.73 -3.84 -16.21
N PRO A 202 13.44 -4.63 -17.04
CA PRO A 202 14.19 -4.10 -18.18
C PRO A 202 13.30 -3.40 -19.21
N THR A 203 12.14 -3.97 -19.51
CA THR A 203 11.16 -3.36 -20.40
C THR A 203 10.67 -2.02 -19.87
N ALA A 204 10.29 -1.97 -18.60
CA ALA A 204 9.84 -0.74 -17.97
C ALA A 204 10.94 0.34 -17.91
N GLN A 205 12.19 -0.04 -17.65
CA GLN A 205 13.33 0.90 -17.69
C GLN A 205 13.48 1.53 -19.07
N GLU A 206 13.38 0.73 -20.14
CA GLU A 206 13.49 1.24 -21.50
C GLU A 206 12.31 2.14 -21.87
N LEU A 207 11.06 1.75 -21.51
CA LEU A 207 9.87 2.57 -21.74
C LEU A 207 9.94 3.91 -21.03
N MET A 208 10.32 3.92 -19.76
CA MET A 208 10.49 5.13 -18.94
C MET A 208 11.60 6.02 -19.50
N ARG A 209 12.74 5.44 -19.90
CA ARG A 209 13.85 6.16 -20.54
C ARG A 209 13.40 6.83 -21.85
N ARG A 210 12.69 6.10 -22.72
CA ARG A 210 12.15 6.66 -24.00
C ARG A 210 11.15 7.79 -23.76
N ALA A 211 10.36 7.69 -22.68
CA ALA A 211 9.41 8.73 -22.31
C ALA A 211 10.08 9.93 -21.59
N GLY A 212 11.39 9.90 -21.35
CA GLY A 212 12.10 10.93 -20.59
C GLY A 212 11.70 10.97 -19.11
N LYS A 213 11.26 9.82 -18.56
CA LYS A 213 10.79 9.70 -17.18
C LYS A 213 11.86 9.05 -16.29
N LYS A 214 11.87 9.46 -15.03
CA LYS A 214 12.81 8.92 -14.04
C LYS A 214 12.26 7.61 -13.45
N TYR A 215 13.01 6.51 -13.59
CA TYR A 215 12.74 5.23 -12.94
C TYR A 215 14.03 4.63 -12.37
N GLU A 216 14.04 4.39 -11.08
CA GLU A 216 15.18 3.84 -10.34
C GLU A 216 14.81 2.54 -9.64
N PRO A 217 14.90 1.38 -10.30
CA PRO A 217 14.73 0.08 -9.66
C PRO A 217 15.99 -0.33 -8.90
N VAL A 218 15.80 -0.95 -7.72
CA VAL A 218 16.83 -1.65 -6.96
C VAL A 218 16.35 -3.06 -6.67
N VAL A 219 17.20 -4.04 -6.90
CA VAL A 219 16.93 -5.45 -6.63
C VAL A 219 17.75 -5.89 -5.41
N TYR A 220 17.07 -6.41 -4.38
CA TYR A 220 17.66 -6.86 -3.13
C TYR A 220 17.92 -8.36 -3.22
N GLY A 221 19.20 -8.75 -3.25
CA GLY A 221 19.65 -10.14 -3.45
C GLY A 221 19.12 -11.08 -2.37
N GLY A 222 18.77 -12.32 -2.75
CA GLY A 222 18.29 -13.36 -1.84
C GLY A 222 16.86 -13.18 -1.31
N ALA A 223 16.30 -11.97 -1.36
CA ALA A 223 14.96 -11.69 -0.87
C ALA A 223 13.88 -12.37 -1.70
N GLY A 224 12.82 -12.83 -1.06
CA GLY A 224 11.59 -13.33 -1.69
C GLY A 224 10.54 -12.25 -1.90
N HIS A 225 9.54 -12.55 -2.74
CA HIS A 225 8.37 -11.69 -2.93
C HIS A 225 7.73 -11.34 -1.59
N GLY A 226 7.35 -10.07 -1.38
CA GLY A 226 6.74 -9.62 -0.12
C GLY A 226 7.75 -9.37 1.01
N PHE A 227 9.04 -9.25 0.73
CA PHE A 227 10.10 -9.13 1.73
C PHE A 227 9.90 -7.98 2.73
N MET A 228 9.17 -6.93 2.39
CA MET A 228 8.86 -5.85 3.33
C MET A 228 8.01 -6.34 4.49
N ARG A 229 7.05 -7.22 4.23
CA ARG A 229 6.21 -7.85 5.25
C ARG A 229 6.90 -9.08 5.88
N GLU A 230 7.48 -9.93 5.05
CA GLU A 230 8.13 -11.16 5.51
C GLU A 230 9.35 -10.89 6.38
N GLY A 231 10.11 -9.82 6.07
CA GLY A 231 11.28 -9.40 6.84
C GLY A 231 10.96 -8.78 8.22
N GLU A 232 9.70 -8.39 8.46
CA GLU A 232 9.25 -7.87 9.77
C GLU A 232 8.76 -8.96 10.71
N LYS A 233 8.53 -10.18 10.22
CA LYS A 233 8.09 -11.29 11.08
C LYS A 233 9.13 -11.64 12.14
N PRO A 234 8.71 -12.09 13.34
CA PRO A 234 9.64 -12.54 14.38
C PRO A 234 10.56 -13.67 13.91
N ASP A 235 10.04 -14.54 13.03
CA ASP A 235 10.72 -15.70 12.43
C ASP A 235 11.22 -15.45 11.00
N ALA A 236 11.37 -14.18 10.60
CA ALA A 236 11.86 -13.81 9.28
C ALA A 236 13.26 -14.46 9.00
N ASN A 237 13.43 -14.97 7.78
CA ASN A 237 14.77 -15.38 7.33
C ASN A 237 15.69 -14.16 7.19
N GLU A 238 17.00 -14.40 7.19
CA GLU A 238 18.00 -13.35 7.19
C GLU A 238 17.95 -12.50 5.92
N GLU A 239 17.73 -13.12 4.76
CA GLU A 239 17.70 -12.45 3.46
C GLU A 239 16.54 -11.45 3.37
N ASN A 240 15.32 -11.84 3.79
CA ASN A 240 14.18 -10.95 3.81
C ASN A 240 14.32 -9.82 4.85
N ARG A 241 14.91 -10.13 6.01
CA ARG A 241 15.17 -9.13 7.05
C ARG A 241 16.16 -8.08 6.56
N HIS A 242 17.28 -8.51 5.99
CA HIS A 242 18.30 -7.62 5.45
C HIS A 242 17.74 -6.75 4.31
N ALA A 243 17.05 -7.37 3.34
CA ALA A 243 16.43 -6.65 2.23
C ALA A 243 15.39 -5.63 2.70
N ARG A 244 14.58 -5.99 3.70
CA ARG A 244 13.61 -5.07 4.32
C ARG A 244 14.31 -3.86 4.94
N ASP A 245 15.38 -4.08 5.67
CA ASP A 245 16.09 -3.02 6.38
C ASP A 245 16.82 -2.07 5.39
N GLU A 246 17.45 -2.61 4.35
CA GLU A 246 18.06 -1.82 3.27
C GLU A 246 17.02 -1.03 2.47
N ALA A 247 15.92 -1.68 2.07
CA ALA A 247 14.84 -1.02 1.34
C ALA A 247 14.19 0.09 2.17
N TRP A 248 13.99 -0.14 3.47
CA TRP A 248 13.46 0.85 4.40
C TRP A 248 14.40 2.03 4.57
N ALA A 249 15.70 1.79 4.71
CA ALA A 249 16.72 2.83 4.79
C ALA A 249 16.75 3.71 3.51
N ARG A 250 16.72 3.07 2.33
CA ARG A 250 16.61 3.77 1.04
C ARG A 250 15.31 4.58 0.97
N TRP A 251 14.19 3.99 1.31
CA TRP A 251 12.89 4.67 1.25
C TRP A 251 12.84 5.87 2.17
N LYS A 252 13.30 5.76 3.41
CA LYS A 252 13.42 6.92 4.33
C LYS A 252 14.26 8.06 3.75
N THR A 253 15.34 7.73 3.05
CA THR A 253 16.18 8.73 2.38
C THR A 253 15.41 9.44 1.26
N LEU A 254 14.63 8.71 0.47
CA LEU A 254 13.81 9.25 -0.61
C LEU A 254 12.61 10.08 -0.08
N LEU A 255 11.98 9.63 1.01
CA LEU A 255 10.88 10.36 1.65
C LEU A 255 11.33 11.73 2.18
N LYS A 256 12.56 11.87 2.68
CA LYS A 256 13.14 13.15 3.11
C LYS A 256 13.37 14.14 1.95
N GLN A 257 13.35 13.67 0.71
CA GLN A 257 13.49 14.50 -0.48
C GLN A 257 12.15 15.02 -1.01
N LEU A 258 11.04 14.60 -0.41
CA LEU A 258 9.72 15.14 -0.74
C LEU A 258 9.67 16.63 -0.39
N PRO A 259 9.13 17.50 -1.29
CA PRO A 259 9.04 18.94 -1.09
C PRO A 259 8.15 19.34 0.08
#